data_401d5433e0d942619c7c5a25f328af09
#
_entry.id   401d5433e0d942619c7c5a25f328af09
#
_cell.length_a   1.000
_cell.length_b   1.000
_cell.length_c   1.000
_cell.angle_alpha   90.00
_cell.angle_beta   90.00
_cell.angle_gamma   90.00
#
_symmetry.space_group_name_H-M   'P 1'
#
loop_
_entity.id
_entity.type
_entity.pdbx_description
1 polymer ?
#
loop_
_entity_poly.entity_id
_entity_poly.type
_entity_poly.pdbx_seq_one_letter_code
_entity_poly.pdbx_strand_id
1 'polypeptide(L)'
;AGAGTTVSWEVATDAAFSAGSVVASGSTTTSPDADHTVKVDVGGLGPAATRWYRFDVGGTASPVGRTRTLPSGPVDRLRIGFFSCERFVHGYYTAHADLAAQALDPATDLDLVVCLGDYVYEAGPADDVTVPGRDDPDAPQVTLEDFRRQYHRYRTDLDLQAVHAAFPFVGIFDNHDGFSGPDDPSGPGARAAFFEQLPVRQDPADPTRQHRSFRLGDLAELFLLDERQHRDPTPSEATSNALGTSSLDEPLMCEPGRTMLGGAQKAWLKDGLSASTAAWKILGSQLMFAPLRSQRYPDEIAAAGDGPQRNAGRYVNLIQWDGYQAERRELIEHLHAEGIADVLAIAGDTHFWTTSEVPLDYDDPDAPLVLVEFGGSSITSANAGEMTDLPGNDVIRPVVSEANPYTLRFMEVTTHGWARIELTADRTAVQYRTPVTIREATSPTVVLAAFEVDRGTATVRQTAGDGFLARPAADETTTTTAVPAAPAREAAPAVPVAGAADYTG
;
A
#
# COMPACT_ATOMS: atom_id res chain seq x y z
N ALA A 1 30.53 20.88 11.94
CA ALA A 1 29.14 21.23 12.30
C ALA A 1 28.87 22.66 11.87
N GLY A 2 27.92 22.87 10.96
CA GLY A 2 27.44 24.20 10.59
C GLY A 2 26.67 24.83 11.74
N ALA A 3 26.58 26.19 11.78
CA ALA A 3 25.77 26.87 12.76
C ALA A 3 24.29 26.42 12.62
N GLY A 4 23.68 26.07 13.75
CA GLY A 4 22.27 25.65 13.75
C GLY A 4 21.35 26.81 13.37
N THR A 5 20.31 26.51 12.59
CA THR A 5 19.24 27.45 12.23
C THR A 5 18.09 27.29 13.22
N THR A 6 17.69 28.40 13.85
CA THR A 6 16.51 28.39 14.73
C THR A 6 15.25 28.48 13.88
N VAL A 7 14.31 27.61 14.17
CA VAL A 7 12.98 27.52 13.55
C VAL A 7 11.94 27.74 14.66
N SER A 8 11.13 28.79 14.56
CA SER A 8 9.95 28.96 15.41
C SER A 8 8.76 28.26 14.83
N TRP A 9 7.83 27.83 15.68
CA TRP A 9 6.62 27.16 15.25
C TRP A 9 5.41 27.58 16.09
N GLU A 10 4.25 27.54 15.47
CA GLU A 10 2.95 27.82 16.11
C GLU A 10 1.90 26.80 15.67
N VAL A 11 1.00 26.47 16.61
CA VAL A 11 -0.21 25.68 16.36
C VAL A 11 -1.42 26.48 16.79
N ALA A 12 -2.43 26.58 15.93
CA ALA A 12 -3.62 27.40 16.15
C ALA A 12 -4.93 26.62 15.94
N THR A 13 -6.03 27.18 16.40
CA THR A 13 -7.40 26.68 16.21
C THR A 13 -8.04 27.17 14.93
N ASP A 14 -7.44 28.10 14.20
CA ASP A 14 -7.88 28.58 12.89
C ASP A 14 -6.71 28.85 11.95
N ALA A 15 -6.97 28.80 10.64
CA ALA A 15 -5.96 28.96 9.59
C ALA A 15 -5.38 30.39 9.49
N ALA A 16 -6.08 31.39 10.00
CA ALA A 16 -5.65 32.78 9.95
C ALA A 16 -4.71 33.14 11.10
N PHE A 17 -4.52 32.26 12.09
CA PHE A 17 -3.77 32.53 13.32
C PHE A 17 -4.27 33.83 14.02
N SER A 18 -5.59 33.95 14.13
CA SER A 18 -6.28 35.10 14.73
C SER A 18 -5.82 35.33 16.18
N ALA A 19 -5.99 36.53 16.68
CA ALA A 19 -5.60 36.83 18.05
C ALA A 19 -6.28 35.90 19.06
N GLY A 20 -5.48 35.19 19.87
CA GLY A 20 -5.95 34.20 20.84
C GLY A 20 -6.21 32.80 20.29
N SER A 21 -6.02 32.51 18.99
CA SER A 21 -6.16 31.20 18.41
C SER A 21 -4.95 30.29 18.60
N VAL A 22 -3.77 30.85 18.85
CA VAL A 22 -2.56 30.04 19.06
C VAL A 22 -2.65 29.29 20.38
N VAL A 23 -2.60 27.95 20.31
CA VAL A 23 -2.73 27.04 21.46
C VAL A 23 -1.40 26.42 21.88
N ALA A 24 -0.42 26.42 20.99
CA ALA A 24 0.94 25.97 21.30
C ALA A 24 1.94 26.72 20.40
N SER A 25 3.11 26.98 20.92
CA SER A 25 4.22 27.59 20.17
C SER A 25 5.56 27.26 20.82
N GLY A 26 6.62 27.38 20.06
CA GLY A 26 7.97 27.15 20.55
C GLY A 26 9.03 27.40 19.48
N SER A 27 10.24 26.95 19.77
CA SER A 27 11.33 26.95 18.81
C SER A 27 12.15 25.68 18.91
N THR A 28 12.76 25.30 17.80
CA THR A 28 13.74 24.23 17.71
C THR A 28 14.89 24.66 16.82
N THR A 29 15.92 23.84 16.72
CA THR A 29 17.06 24.10 15.84
C THR A 29 17.23 22.95 14.86
N THR A 30 17.66 23.29 13.66
CA THR A 30 18.08 22.33 12.65
C THR A 30 19.45 22.68 12.10
N SER A 31 20.06 21.74 11.39
CA SER A 31 21.38 21.91 10.78
C SER A 31 21.47 21.10 9.48
N PRO A 32 22.54 21.28 8.70
CA PRO A 32 22.80 20.43 7.53
C PRO A 32 22.87 18.93 7.88
N ASP A 33 23.26 18.58 9.12
CA ASP A 33 23.34 17.19 9.56
C ASP A 33 21.96 16.49 9.58
N ALA A 34 20.87 17.26 9.75
CA ALA A 34 19.48 16.80 9.69
C ALA A 34 18.77 17.26 8.41
N ASP A 35 19.53 17.55 7.34
CA ASP A 35 19.01 18.06 6.07
C ASP A 35 18.07 19.28 6.23
N HIS A 36 18.34 20.12 7.20
CA HIS A 36 17.53 21.28 7.56
C HIS A 36 16.06 20.96 7.91
N THR A 37 15.72 19.72 8.15
CA THR A 37 14.36 19.34 8.58
C THR A 37 14.16 19.60 10.07
N VAL A 38 12.90 19.83 10.47
CA VAL A 38 12.48 19.92 11.87
C VAL A 38 11.27 19.03 12.10
N LYS A 39 11.24 18.38 13.26
CA LYS A 39 10.08 17.66 13.77
C LYS A 39 9.75 18.13 15.16
N VAL A 40 8.50 18.45 15.38
CA VAL A 40 8.01 18.94 16.66
C VAL A 40 6.87 18.04 17.12
N ASP A 41 7.05 17.43 18.28
CA ASP A 41 5.99 16.66 18.93
C ASP A 41 5.20 17.59 19.86
N VAL A 42 3.94 17.90 19.50
CA VAL A 42 3.10 18.85 20.22
C VAL A 42 1.98 18.11 20.93
N GLY A 43 2.12 17.99 22.26
CA GLY A 43 1.09 17.39 23.11
C GLY A 43 -0.01 18.38 23.53
N GLY A 44 -1.06 17.86 24.18
CA GLY A 44 -2.10 18.68 24.82
C GLY A 44 -3.11 19.32 23.89
N LEU A 45 -3.18 18.91 22.62
CA LEU A 45 -4.06 19.51 21.61
C LEU A 45 -5.52 19.03 21.70
N GLY A 46 -5.83 18.09 22.61
CA GLY A 46 -7.15 17.46 22.74
C GLY A 46 -7.43 16.43 21.63
N PRO A 47 -8.40 15.52 21.81
CA PRO A 47 -8.78 14.54 20.79
C PRO A 47 -9.70 15.16 19.72
N ALA A 48 -9.72 14.54 18.53
CA ALA A 48 -10.57 14.89 17.39
C ALA A 48 -10.52 16.39 16.99
N ALA A 49 -9.39 17.04 17.23
CA ALA A 49 -9.25 18.47 17.09
C ALA A 49 -8.51 18.83 15.80
N THR A 50 -9.17 19.59 14.92
CA THR A 50 -8.50 20.19 13.77
C THR A 50 -7.60 21.32 14.25
N ARG A 51 -6.36 21.35 13.75
CA ARG A 51 -5.36 22.35 14.07
C ARG A 51 -4.66 22.81 12.80
N TRP A 52 -4.17 24.05 12.83
CA TRP A 52 -3.34 24.63 11.79
C TRP A 52 -1.97 24.92 12.37
N TYR A 53 -0.93 24.69 11.58
CA TYR A 53 0.44 24.92 12.03
C TYR A 53 1.24 25.67 10.97
N ARG A 54 2.24 26.40 11.43
CA ARG A 54 3.24 27.05 10.57
C ARG A 54 4.58 27.10 11.27
N PHE A 55 5.61 27.25 10.45
CA PHE A 55 6.98 27.46 10.88
C PHE A 55 7.46 28.83 10.42
N ASP A 56 8.45 29.39 11.12
CA ASP A 56 9.09 30.66 10.75
C ASP A 56 10.60 30.54 10.93
N VAL A 57 11.34 31.04 9.95
CA VAL A 57 12.80 31.17 9.97
C VAL A 57 13.16 32.62 9.64
N GLY A 58 13.65 33.33 10.63
CA GLY A 58 14.13 34.69 10.44
C GLY A 58 13.06 35.69 9.93
N GLY A 59 11.78 35.47 10.24
CA GLY A 59 10.66 36.32 9.80
C GLY A 59 10.02 35.83 8.47
N THR A 60 10.47 34.72 7.93
CA THR A 60 9.85 34.09 6.75
C THR A 60 9.01 32.90 7.18
N ALA A 61 7.69 33.02 7.05
CA ALA A 61 6.76 31.97 7.41
C ALA A 61 6.63 30.91 6.30
N SER A 62 6.46 29.64 6.70
CA SER A 62 6.06 28.55 5.81
C SER A 62 4.62 28.73 5.34
N PRO A 63 4.18 27.99 4.30
CA PRO A 63 2.75 27.73 4.10
C PRO A 63 2.10 27.19 5.38
N VAL A 64 0.80 27.44 5.55
CA VAL A 64 0.02 26.90 6.67
C VAL A 64 -0.38 25.46 6.36
N GLY A 65 -0.01 24.55 7.26
CA GLY A 65 -0.48 23.18 7.23
C GLY A 65 -1.69 22.97 8.15
N ARG A 66 -2.51 22.00 7.80
CA ARG A 66 -3.66 21.54 8.61
C ARG A 66 -3.41 20.12 9.09
N THR A 67 -3.78 19.84 10.30
CA THR A 67 -3.73 18.47 10.86
C THR A 67 -4.94 18.21 11.75
N ARG A 68 -5.14 16.99 12.13
CA ARG A 68 -6.18 16.57 13.06
C ARG A 68 -5.60 15.59 14.06
N THR A 69 -5.91 15.77 15.33
CA THR A 69 -5.55 14.79 16.36
C THR A 69 -6.48 13.58 16.30
N LEU A 70 -5.95 12.41 16.66
CA LEU A 70 -6.75 11.20 16.68
C LEU A 70 -7.95 11.33 17.61
N PRO A 71 -9.12 10.81 17.23
CA PRO A 71 -10.29 10.81 18.10
C PRO A 71 -10.10 9.81 19.26
N SER A 72 -10.84 10.04 20.34
CA SER A 72 -10.98 9.12 21.46
C SER A 72 -12.46 8.91 21.78
N GLY A 73 -12.85 7.68 22.17
CA GLY A 73 -14.24 7.32 22.42
C GLY A 73 -15.08 7.18 21.13
N PRO A 74 -16.39 7.37 21.22
CA PRO A 74 -17.31 7.15 20.12
C PRO A 74 -17.03 8.06 18.91
N VAL A 75 -17.02 7.45 17.72
CA VAL A 75 -16.85 8.13 16.44
C VAL A 75 -17.91 7.64 15.46
N ASP A 76 -18.68 8.54 14.91
CA ASP A 76 -19.78 8.18 13.98
C ASP A 76 -19.25 7.78 12.60
N ARG A 77 -18.16 8.41 12.16
CA ARG A 77 -17.58 8.21 10.82
C ARG A 77 -16.10 8.58 10.79
N LEU A 78 -15.34 7.81 10.02
CA LEU A 78 -13.94 8.11 9.65
C LEU A 78 -13.77 8.00 8.14
N ARG A 79 -12.96 8.88 7.57
CA ARG A 79 -12.52 8.81 6.17
C ARG A 79 -11.02 8.76 6.08
N ILE A 80 -10.53 7.74 5.40
CA ILE A 80 -9.10 7.50 5.19
C ILE A 80 -8.84 7.48 3.69
N GLY A 81 -7.84 8.25 3.25
CA GLY A 81 -7.27 8.09 1.92
C GLY A 81 -6.04 7.19 2.00
N PHE A 82 -5.85 6.27 1.06
CA PHE A 82 -4.59 5.54 0.97
C PHE A 82 -4.06 5.48 -0.46
N PHE A 83 -2.75 5.40 -0.57
CA PHE A 83 -2.02 5.33 -1.83
C PHE A 83 -0.65 4.68 -1.64
N SER A 84 0.03 4.37 -2.76
CA SER A 84 1.42 3.92 -2.84
C SER A 84 2.03 4.23 -4.20
N CYS A 85 3.34 3.99 -4.35
CA CYS A 85 3.98 3.84 -5.67
C CYS A 85 3.87 5.10 -6.53
N GLU A 86 4.51 6.20 -6.09
CA GLU A 86 4.39 7.52 -6.73
C GLU A 86 5.63 7.92 -7.56
N ARG A 87 6.10 7.05 -8.46
CA ARG A 87 7.30 7.32 -9.27
C ARG A 87 7.21 8.64 -10.03
N PHE A 88 8.08 9.59 -9.69
CA PHE A 88 8.05 10.98 -10.17
C PHE A 88 8.08 11.11 -11.70
N VAL A 89 8.90 10.30 -12.38
CA VAL A 89 9.13 10.42 -13.82
C VAL A 89 8.02 9.83 -14.67
N HIS A 90 7.19 8.93 -14.13
CA HIS A 90 6.16 8.22 -14.89
C HIS A 90 4.85 9.00 -15.04
N GLY A 91 4.63 10.08 -14.26
CA GLY A 91 3.38 10.83 -14.38
C GLY A 91 3.35 12.12 -13.57
N TYR A 92 2.38 12.97 -13.87
CA TYR A 92 2.00 14.09 -13.03
C TYR A 92 1.13 13.61 -11.87
N TYR A 93 1.24 14.26 -10.72
CA TYR A 93 0.54 13.85 -9.49
C TYR A 93 -0.93 14.31 -9.45
N THR A 94 -1.65 14.16 -10.57
CA THR A 94 -3.06 14.54 -10.70
C THR A 94 -3.97 13.76 -9.75
N ALA A 95 -3.58 12.56 -9.34
CA ALA A 95 -4.25 11.80 -8.28
C ALA A 95 -4.10 12.49 -6.92
N HIS A 96 -2.93 13.05 -6.61
CA HIS A 96 -2.72 13.86 -5.40
C HIS A 96 -3.49 15.18 -5.45
N ALA A 97 -3.63 15.81 -6.62
CA ALA A 97 -4.49 16.98 -6.75
C ALA A 97 -5.94 16.69 -6.34
N ASP A 98 -6.51 15.56 -6.80
CA ASP A 98 -7.85 15.13 -6.40
C ASP A 98 -7.91 14.77 -4.91
N LEU A 99 -6.88 14.08 -4.37
CA LEU A 99 -6.81 13.75 -2.96
C LEU A 99 -6.78 15.02 -2.10
N ALA A 100 -5.94 16.00 -2.43
CA ALA A 100 -5.87 17.28 -1.71
C ALA A 100 -7.19 18.06 -1.79
N ALA A 101 -7.88 18.01 -2.93
CA ALA A 101 -9.15 18.68 -3.13
C ALA A 101 -10.27 18.16 -2.21
N GLN A 102 -10.15 16.93 -1.66
CA GLN A 102 -11.13 16.42 -0.68
C GLN A 102 -11.22 17.31 0.58
N ALA A 103 -10.17 18.04 0.93
CA ALA A 103 -10.16 18.97 2.07
C ALA A 103 -11.05 20.19 1.87
N LEU A 104 -11.49 20.49 0.65
CA LEU A 104 -12.28 21.67 0.33
C LEU A 104 -13.78 21.47 0.61
N ASP A 105 -14.24 20.23 0.74
CA ASP A 105 -15.63 19.89 1.01
C ASP A 105 -15.74 19.03 2.29
N PRO A 106 -16.44 19.51 3.33
CA PRO A 106 -16.67 18.73 4.55
C PRO A 106 -17.35 17.36 4.31
N ALA A 107 -18.06 17.19 3.18
CA ALA A 107 -18.66 15.91 2.83
C ALA A 107 -17.65 14.88 2.33
N THR A 108 -16.47 15.31 1.90
CA THR A 108 -15.40 14.44 1.38
C THR A 108 -14.09 14.55 2.15
N ASP A 109 -13.96 15.51 3.08
CA ASP A 109 -12.77 15.77 3.89
C ASP A 109 -12.28 14.50 4.62
N LEU A 110 -10.98 14.25 4.57
CA LEU A 110 -10.37 13.05 5.14
C LEU A 110 -9.87 13.31 6.58
N ASP A 111 -9.93 12.29 7.39
CA ASP A 111 -9.41 12.29 8.75
C ASP A 111 -7.94 11.88 8.79
N LEU A 112 -7.48 11.10 7.81
CA LEU A 112 -6.12 10.56 7.72
C LEU A 112 -5.77 10.22 6.27
N VAL A 113 -4.52 10.41 5.89
CA VAL A 113 -3.92 9.87 4.66
C VAL A 113 -2.83 8.86 5.03
N VAL A 114 -2.84 7.71 4.35
CA VAL A 114 -1.91 6.61 4.55
C VAL A 114 -1.13 6.37 3.26
N CYS A 115 0.19 6.49 3.33
CA CYS A 115 1.11 6.04 2.28
C CYS A 115 1.59 4.63 2.63
N LEU A 116 1.34 3.68 1.74
CA LEU A 116 1.69 2.27 1.92
C LEU A 116 3.05 1.91 1.32
N GLY A 117 3.91 2.90 1.13
CA GLY A 117 5.28 2.71 0.64
C GLY A 117 5.51 3.21 -0.78
N ASP A 118 6.77 3.10 -1.21
CA ASP A 118 7.25 3.62 -2.48
C ASP A 118 6.92 5.10 -2.67
N TYR A 119 7.26 5.86 -1.64
CA TYR A 119 7.17 7.32 -1.68
C TYR A 119 8.22 7.94 -2.59
N VAL A 120 9.41 7.34 -2.67
CA VAL A 120 10.46 7.70 -3.64
C VAL A 120 10.90 6.47 -4.42
N TYR A 121 11.40 6.70 -5.63
CA TYR A 121 11.98 5.69 -6.50
C TYR A 121 13.41 6.03 -6.85
N GLU A 122 14.16 5.08 -7.38
CA GLU A 122 15.51 5.27 -7.85
C GLU A 122 15.55 6.33 -8.95
N ALA A 123 16.53 7.24 -8.84
CA ALA A 123 16.89 8.12 -9.93
C ALA A 123 17.48 7.31 -11.08
N GLY A 124 17.28 7.77 -12.30
CA GLY A 124 17.83 7.09 -13.47
C GLY A 124 17.46 7.75 -14.79
N PRO A 125 17.99 7.23 -15.89
CA PRO A 125 17.65 7.74 -17.22
C PRO A 125 16.16 7.55 -17.52
N ALA A 126 15.64 8.39 -18.42
CA ALA A 126 14.29 8.23 -18.93
C ALA A 126 14.08 6.86 -19.59
N ASP A 127 12.93 6.26 -19.32
CA ASP A 127 12.45 5.02 -19.92
C ASP A 127 11.25 5.29 -20.85
N ASP A 128 10.67 4.24 -21.44
CA ASP A 128 9.60 4.37 -22.44
C ASP A 128 8.29 4.93 -21.84
N VAL A 129 8.12 4.89 -20.52
CA VAL A 129 6.94 5.42 -19.81
C VAL A 129 7.17 6.79 -19.19
N THR A 130 8.41 7.30 -19.22
CA THR A 130 8.75 8.63 -18.69
C THR A 130 7.95 9.73 -19.37
N VAL A 131 7.37 10.62 -18.59
CA VAL A 131 6.59 11.76 -19.06
C VAL A 131 7.51 12.95 -19.32
N PRO A 132 7.41 13.61 -20.49
CA PRO A 132 8.23 14.79 -20.79
C PRO A 132 8.13 15.88 -19.72
N GLY A 133 9.28 16.40 -19.28
CA GLY A 133 9.36 17.44 -18.26
C GLY A 133 9.37 16.92 -16.81
N ARG A 134 9.38 15.60 -16.62
CA ARG A 134 9.56 14.96 -15.29
C ARG A 134 10.83 14.10 -15.29
N ASP A 135 11.93 14.71 -15.65
CA ASP A 135 13.22 14.01 -15.75
C ASP A 135 13.87 13.81 -14.38
N ASP A 136 14.55 12.70 -14.20
CA ASP A 136 15.38 12.41 -13.04
C ASP A 136 16.75 11.86 -13.48
N PRO A 137 17.67 12.74 -13.93
CA PRO A 137 18.92 12.33 -14.56
C PRO A 137 20.01 11.92 -13.55
N ASP A 138 19.72 11.94 -12.25
CA ASP A 138 20.70 11.60 -11.22
C ASP A 138 21.04 10.08 -11.24
N ALA A 139 22.10 9.70 -10.56
CA ALA A 139 22.41 8.30 -10.36
C ALA A 139 21.51 7.69 -9.26
N PRO A 140 21.22 6.38 -9.31
CA PRO A 140 20.47 5.71 -8.26
C PRO A 140 21.06 5.94 -6.86
N GLN A 141 20.20 5.97 -5.86
CA GLN A 141 20.57 6.26 -4.49
C GLN A 141 21.41 5.13 -3.88
N VAL A 142 22.49 5.51 -3.21
CA VAL A 142 23.35 4.60 -2.45
C VAL A 142 23.62 5.17 -1.05
N THR A 143 23.74 6.49 -0.96
CA THR A 143 24.08 7.20 0.28
C THR A 143 22.87 7.94 0.84
N LEU A 144 22.96 8.31 2.12
CA LEU A 144 21.96 9.20 2.75
C LEU A 144 21.71 10.49 1.93
N GLU A 145 22.78 11.09 1.40
CA GLU A 145 22.65 12.32 0.60
C GLU A 145 21.92 12.10 -0.72
N ASP A 146 22.07 10.93 -1.33
CA ASP A 146 21.33 10.57 -2.53
C ASP A 146 19.82 10.44 -2.23
N PHE A 147 19.46 9.77 -1.12
CA PHE A 147 18.06 9.67 -0.70
C PHE A 147 17.47 11.04 -0.34
N ARG A 148 18.20 11.90 0.38
CA ARG A 148 17.76 13.28 0.67
C ARG A 148 17.44 14.02 -0.61
N ARG A 149 18.34 13.95 -1.61
CA ARG A 149 18.16 14.59 -2.91
C ARG A 149 16.90 14.07 -3.61
N GLN A 150 16.60 12.79 -3.50
CA GLN A 150 15.41 12.20 -4.08
C GLN A 150 14.13 12.68 -3.40
N TYR A 151 14.09 12.71 -2.07
CA TYR A 151 12.97 13.31 -1.34
C TYR A 151 12.75 14.78 -1.72
N HIS A 152 13.82 15.56 -1.87
CA HIS A 152 13.72 16.95 -2.32
C HIS A 152 13.09 17.05 -3.71
N ARG A 153 13.48 16.19 -4.64
CA ARG A 153 12.91 16.14 -6.00
C ARG A 153 11.40 15.88 -5.95
N TYR A 154 10.98 14.81 -5.31
CA TYR A 154 9.56 14.44 -5.21
C TYR A 154 8.73 15.56 -4.59
N ARG A 155 9.27 16.21 -3.55
CA ARG A 155 8.61 17.32 -2.87
C ARG A 155 8.62 18.64 -3.61
N THR A 156 9.21 18.74 -4.80
CA THR A 156 8.98 19.89 -5.70
C THR A 156 7.59 19.89 -6.30
N ASP A 157 6.90 18.75 -6.32
CA ASP A 157 5.55 18.64 -6.85
C ASP A 157 4.54 19.34 -5.93
N LEU A 158 3.74 20.25 -6.50
CA LEU A 158 2.81 21.08 -5.75
C LEU A 158 1.57 20.32 -5.26
N ASP A 159 1.15 19.29 -5.98
CA ASP A 159 -0.01 18.49 -5.62
C ASP A 159 0.34 17.56 -4.43
N LEU A 160 1.55 17.00 -4.41
CA LEU A 160 2.06 16.27 -3.23
C LEU A 160 2.20 17.18 -2.01
N GLN A 161 2.73 18.41 -2.20
CA GLN A 161 2.79 19.40 -1.12
C GLN A 161 1.39 19.74 -0.58
N ALA A 162 0.39 19.84 -1.46
CA ALA A 162 -0.98 20.14 -1.06
C ALA A 162 -1.58 19.01 -0.19
N VAL A 163 -1.31 17.73 -0.49
CA VAL A 163 -1.72 16.59 0.35
C VAL A 163 -1.12 16.70 1.74
N HIS A 164 0.20 16.93 1.85
CA HIS A 164 0.87 17.09 3.15
C HIS A 164 0.39 18.30 3.94
N ALA A 165 0.03 19.39 3.25
CA ALA A 165 -0.51 20.58 3.89
C ALA A 165 -1.96 20.40 4.36
N ALA A 166 -2.73 19.52 3.74
CA ALA A 166 -4.17 19.38 3.96
C ALA A 166 -4.54 18.37 5.05
N PHE A 167 -3.75 17.29 5.23
CA PHE A 167 -4.16 16.15 6.04
C PHE A 167 -3.10 15.67 7.03
N PRO A 168 -3.50 15.06 8.17
CA PRO A 168 -2.62 14.16 8.91
C PRO A 168 -2.13 13.06 7.98
N PHE A 169 -0.84 12.78 8.05
CA PHE A 169 -0.17 11.84 7.16
C PHE A 169 0.57 10.78 7.98
N VAL A 170 0.35 9.51 7.65
CA VAL A 170 1.14 8.39 8.14
C VAL A 170 1.69 7.61 6.97
N GLY A 171 2.88 7.04 7.12
CA GLY A 171 3.52 6.29 6.05
C GLY A 171 4.37 5.17 6.58
N ILE A 172 4.57 4.19 5.75
CA ILE A 172 5.52 3.10 5.86
C ILE A 172 6.39 3.13 4.60
N PHE A 173 7.63 2.66 4.66
CA PHE A 173 8.48 2.54 3.48
C PHE A 173 8.21 1.24 2.72
N ASP A 174 8.68 1.15 1.46
CA ASP A 174 8.69 -0.08 0.68
C ASP A 174 10.05 -0.26 -0.04
N ASN A 175 10.17 -1.19 -0.99
CA ASN A 175 11.46 -1.54 -1.58
C ASN A 175 12.14 -0.38 -2.31
N HIS A 176 11.42 0.43 -3.06
CA HIS A 176 11.99 1.58 -3.77
C HIS A 176 12.40 2.74 -2.84
N ASP A 177 11.85 2.80 -1.62
CA ASP A 177 12.36 3.68 -0.57
C ASP A 177 13.74 3.24 -0.02
N GLY A 178 14.35 2.19 -0.59
CA GLY A 178 15.64 1.64 -0.21
C GLY A 178 15.57 0.50 0.81
N PHE A 179 14.50 -0.32 0.77
CA PHE A 179 14.27 -1.43 1.71
C PHE A 179 13.87 -2.72 1.00
N SER A 180 14.66 -3.17 0.04
CA SER A 180 14.39 -4.41 -0.70
C SER A 180 14.40 -5.66 0.19
N GLY A 181 15.06 -5.60 1.33
CA GLY A 181 15.13 -6.68 2.32
C GLY A 181 16.06 -6.35 3.49
N PRO A 182 16.23 -7.26 4.45
CA PRO A 182 17.03 -7.02 5.66
C PRO A 182 18.52 -6.77 5.37
N ASP A 183 19.04 -7.27 4.25
CA ASP A 183 20.44 -7.18 3.86
C ASP A 183 20.71 -6.06 2.84
N ASP A 184 19.73 -5.19 2.56
CA ASP A 184 19.91 -4.07 1.62
C ASP A 184 21.00 -3.10 2.13
N PRO A 185 22.11 -2.91 1.39
CA PRO A 185 23.21 -2.07 1.84
C PRO A 185 22.85 -0.58 1.88
N SER A 186 21.81 -0.14 1.16
CA SER A 186 21.31 1.23 1.17
C SER A 186 20.41 1.53 2.38
N GLY A 187 19.87 0.49 3.03
CA GLY A 187 18.89 0.58 4.10
C GLY A 187 19.18 1.59 5.22
N PRO A 188 20.42 1.69 5.75
CA PRO A 188 20.72 2.71 6.78
C PRO A 188 20.57 4.15 6.29
N GLY A 189 20.99 4.47 5.07
CA GLY A 189 20.83 5.80 4.47
C GLY A 189 19.37 6.11 4.13
N ALA A 190 18.68 5.15 3.53
CA ALA A 190 17.27 5.21 3.22
C ALA A 190 16.41 5.47 4.48
N ARG A 191 16.65 4.70 5.54
CA ARG A 191 15.95 4.86 6.82
C ARG A 191 16.14 6.24 7.43
N ALA A 192 17.38 6.74 7.42
CA ALA A 192 17.67 8.06 7.94
C ALA A 192 16.91 9.14 7.15
N ALA A 193 16.94 9.09 5.81
CA ALA A 193 16.22 10.02 4.96
C ALA A 193 14.69 9.91 5.17
N PHE A 194 14.13 8.71 5.23
CA PHE A 194 12.71 8.49 5.49
C PHE A 194 12.27 9.17 6.79
N PHE A 195 13.00 8.95 7.89
CA PHE A 195 12.68 9.59 9.15
C PHE A 195 12.98 11.09 9.17
N GLU A 196 13.92 11.60 8.40
CA GLU A 196 14.16 13.04 8.26
C GLU A 196 13.04 13.72 7.47
N GLN A 197 12.63 13.12 6.37
CA GLN A 197 11.77 13.75 5.38
C GLN A 197 10.27 13.55 5.63
N LEU A 198 9.84 12.46 6.21
CA LEU A 198 8.42 12.19 6.44
C LEU A 198 7.99 12.51 7.88
N PRO A 199 6.72 12.91 8.12
CA PRO A 199 6.19 13.23 9.44
C PRO A 199 5.94 11.98 10.29
N VAL A 200 6.90 11.08 10.31
CA VAL A 200 6.83 9.79 11.02
C VAL A 200 7.63 9.88 12.31
N ARG A 201 7.02 9.47 13.44
CA ARG A 201 7.70 9.42 14.73
C ARG A 201 8.62 8.21 14.79
N GLN A 202 9.88 8.42 15.13
CA GLN A 202 10.84 7.35 15.40
C GLN A 202 10.72 6.92 16.87
N ASP A 203 10.73 5.61 17.14
CA ASP A 203 10.75 5.10 18.50
C ASP A 203 12.17 5.24 19.09
N PRO A 204 12.34 5.98 20.19
CA PRO A 204 13.66 6.12 20.81
C PRO A 204 14.25 4.82 21.35
N ALA A 205 13.39 3.85 21.72
CA ALA A 205 13.82 2.55 22.24
C ALA A 205 14.22 1.57 21.13
N ASP A 206 13.63 1.72 19.95
CA ASP A 206 13.94 0.95 18.76
C ASP A 206 13.85 1.85 17.52
N PRO A 207 14.92 2.54 17.16
CA PRO A 207 14.93 3.47 16.02
C PRO A 207 14.72 2.80 14.66
N THR A 208 14.74 1.47 14.59
CA THR A 208 14.50 0.71 13.36
C THR A 208 13.05 0.31 13.18
N ARG A 209 12.27 0.32 14.27
CA ARG A 209 10.88 -0.13 14.26
C ARG A 209 9.99 0.80 13.42
N GLN A 210 9.32 0.22 12.42
CA GLN A 210 8.38 0.91 11.54
C GLN A 210 6.93 0.53 11.84
N HIS A 211 6.66 -0.75 12.12
CA HIS A 211 5.31 -1.21 12.43
C HIS A 211 4.74 -0.51 13.67
N ARG A 212 3.49 -0.11 13.58
CA ARG A 212 2.78 0.63 14.62
C ARG A 212 1.27 0.54 14.46
N SER A 213 0.52 0.84 15.53
CA SER A 213 -0.93 0.97 15.41
C SER A 213 -1.41 2.37 15.77
N PHE A 214 -2.58 2.71 15.20
CA PHE A 214 -3.29 3.95 15.47
C PHE A 214 -4.73 3.62 15.85
N ARG A 215 -5.09 3.93 17.10
CA ARG A 215 -6.46 3.81 17.56
C ARG A 215 -7.25 5.05 17.13
N LEU A 216 -8.31 4.86 16.33
CA LEU A 216 -9.16 5.90 15.78
C LEU A 216 -10.52 5.88 16.49
N GLY A 217 -10.52 6.25 17.75
CA GLY A 217 -11.67 6.13 18.64
C GLY A 217 -12.12 4.68 18.83
N ASP A 218 -13.43 4.48 18.99
CA ASP A 218 -14.01 3.14 19.10
C ASP A 218 -14.31 2.53 17.72
N LEU A 219 -14.15 3.32 16.65
CA LEU A 219 -14.57 2.93 15.31
C LEU A 219 -13.53 2.09 14.56
N ALA A 220 -12.25 2.48 14.61
CA ALA A 220 -11.23 1.73 13.86
C ALA A 220 -9.89 1.65 14.61
N GLU A 221 -9.10 0.63 14.29
CA GLU A 221 -7.69 0.54 14.64
C GLU A 221 -6.91 0.14 13.40
N LEU A 222 -5.94 0.98 13.03
CA LEU A 222 -5.04 0.77 11.89
C LEU A 222 -3.73 0.17 12.40
N PHE A 223 -3.35 -0.99 11.88
CA PHE A 223 -2.07 -1.65 12.10
C PHE A 223 -1.23 -1.50 10.83
N LEU A 224 -0.21 -0.64 10.85
CA LEU A 224 0.77 -0.53 9.77
C LEU A 224 1.83 -1.61 9.92
N LEU A 225 2.06 -2.39 8.89
CA LEU A 225 2.97 -3.52 8.87
C LEU A 225 4.30 -3.13 8.21
N ASP A 226 5.38 -3.73 8.69
CA ASP A 226 6.70 -3.68 8.07
C ASP A 226 7.01 -5.05 7.47
N GLU A 227 6.87 -5.17 6.19
CA GLU A 227 6.97 -6.42 5.44
C GLU A 227 8.30 -6.55 4.69
N ARG A 228 9.25 -5.63 4.96
CA ARG A 228 10.55 -5.61 4.30
C ARG A 228 11.73 -5.91 5.21
N GLN A 229 11.80 -5.29 6.41
CA GLN A 229 12.99 -5.38 7.26
C GLN A 229 13.21 -6.75 7.92
N HIS A 230 12.13 -7.51 8.15
CA HIS A 230 12.18 -8.72 9.00
C HIS A 230 11.84 -10.00 8.25
N ARG A 231 11.56 -9.90 6.95
CA ARG A 231 11.18 -11.06 6.14
C ARG A 231 12.38 -11.94 5.83
N ASP A 232 12.12 -13.23 5.72
CA ASP A 232 13.07 -14.14 5.09
C ASP A 232 13.30 -13.76 3.62
N PRO A 233 14.44 -14.09 3.02
CA PRO A 233 14.67 -13.86 1.60
C PRO A 233 13.53 -14.42 0.74
N THR A 234 13.18 -13.77 -0.35
CA THR A 234 12.13 -14.25 -1.25
C THR A 234 12.44 -15.66 -1.75
N PRO A 235 11.44 -16.55 -1.90
CA PRO A 235 11.67 -17.94 -2.30
C PRO A 235 12.37 -18.08 -3.66
N SER A 236 12.12 -17.15 -4.57
CA SER A 236 12.69 -17.18 -5.93
C SER A 236 13.01 -15.77 -6.39
N GLU A 237 14.15 -15.62 -7.09
CA GLU A 237 14.54 -14.36 -7.75
C GLU A 237 13.73 -14.13 -9.06
N ALA A 238 13.15 -15.19 -9.62
CA ALA A 238 12.34 -15.13 -10.85
C ALA A 238 10.88 -14.77 -10.55
N THR A 239 10.67 -13.62 -9.96
CA THR A 239 9.39 -13.29 -9.31
C THR A 239 8.36 -12.61 -10.18
N SER A 240 8.71 -12.16 -11.38
CA SER A 240 7.81 -11.36 -12.21
C SER A 240 7.70 -11.90 -13.64
N ASN A 241 7.04 -13.02 -13.80
CA ASN A 241 6.55 -13.36 -15.12
C ASN A 241 5.02 -13.54 -15.04
N ALA A 242 4.32 -13.16 -16.11
CA ALA A 242 2.86 -13.25 -16.19
C ALA A 242 2.29 -14.67 -15.99
N LEU A 243 3.16 -15.68 -16.00
CA LEU A 243 2.80 -17.09 -15.79
C LEU A 243 2.92 -17.51 -14.31
N GLY A 244 3.60 -16.72 -13.48
CA GLY A 244 3.83 -17.00 -12.06
C GLY A 244 4.76 -18.18 -11.79
N THR A 245 5.01 -18.45 -10.50
CA THR A 245 5.88 -19.54 -10.01
C THR A 245 5.03 -20.67 -9.44
N SER A 246 5.33 -21.90 -9.84
CA SER A 246 4.62 -23.11 -9.37
C SER A 246 4.93 -23.39 -7.91
N SER A 247 3.91 -23.64 -7.09
CA SER A 247 4.07 -24.08 -5.70
C SER A 247 4.72 -25.46 -5.57
N LEU A 248 4.72 -26.24 -6.64
CA LEU A 248 5.38 -27.57 -6.67
C LEU A 248 6.88 -27.44 -7.00
N ASP A 249 7.24 -26.44 -7.81
CA ASP A 249 8.65 -26.18 -8.19
C ASP A 249 9.37 -25.33 -7.12
N GLU A 250 8.63 -24.52 -6.33
CA GLU A 250 9.14 -23.65 -5.28
C GLU A 250 8.45 -23.93 -3.95
N PRO A 251 8.75 -25.06 -3.28
CA PRO A 251 8.09 -25.46 -2.03
C PRO A 251 8.39 -24.52 -0.85
N LEU A 252 9.45 -23.71 -0.94
CA LEU A 252 9.83 -22.75 0.12
C LEU A 252 8.70 -21.77 0.44
N MET A 253 7.84 -21.41 -0.53
CA MET A 253 6.71 -20.52 -0.27
C MET A 253 5.73 -21.06 0.80
N CYS A 254 5.69 -22.39 0.98
CA CYS A 254 4.82 -23.06 1.94
C CYS A 254 5.57 -23.56 3.19
N GLU A 255 6.88 -23.30 3.31
CA GLU A 255 7.73 -23.82 4.38
C GLU A 255 7.26 -23.34 5.75
N PRO A 256 7.00 -24.24 6.72
CA PRO A 256 6.66 -23.84 8.08
C PRO A 256 7.79 -23.05 8.75
N GLY A 257 7.43 -21.95 9.38
CA GLY A 257 8.39 -21.07 10.07
C GLY A 257 8.99 -19.98 9.19
N ARG A 258 8.78 -20.02 7.87
CA ARG A 258 9.11 -18.92 6.98
C ARG A 258 8.27 -17.69 7.33
N THR A 259 8.93 -16.52 7.45
CA THR A 259 8.28 -15.32 7.98
C THR A 259 8.38 -14.12 7.03
N MET A 260 7.30 -13.35 6.94
CA MET A 260 7.22 -12.02 6.36
C MET A 260 7.48 -10.94 7.43
N LEU A 261 6.89 -11.11 8.60
CA LEU A 261 6.86 -10.08 9.65
C LEU A 261 8.00 -10.22 10.68
N GLY A 262 8.65 -11.37 10.73
CA GLY A 262 9.51 -11.75 11.85
C GLY A 262 8.69 -12.07 13.11
N GLY A 263 9.30 -12.81 14.04
CA GLY A 263 8.57 -13.32 15.23
C GLY A 263 8.01 -12.22 16.13
N ALA A 264 8.77 -11.13 16.32
CA ALA A 264 8.36 -10.05 17.24
C ALA A 264 7.15 -9.26 16.70
N GLN A 265 7.18 -8.87 15.43
CA GLN A 265 6.06 -8.13 14.83
C GLN A 265 4.82 -9.01 14.68
N LYS A 266 5.00 -10.29 14.28
CA LYS A 266 3.88 -11.23 14.21
C LYS A 266 3.18 -11.39 15.57
N ALA A 267 3.93 -11.54 16.66
CA ALA A 267 3.37 -11.61 18.00
C ALA A 267 2.63 -10.32 18.36
N TRP A 268 3.24 -9.15 18.13
CA TRP A 268 2.62 -7.85 18.34
C TRP A 268 1.30 -7.68 17.56
N LEU A 269 1.27 -8.12 16.31
CA LEU A 269 0.07 -8.03 15.47
C LEU A 269 -1.05 -8.92 16.01
N LYS A 270 -0.76 -10.19 16.31
CA LYS A 270 -1.74 -11.14 16.85
C LYS A 270 -2.31 -10.66 18.18
N ASP A 271 -1.43 -10.22 19.10
CA ASP A 271 -1.83 -9.69 20.40
C ASP A 271 -2.68 -8.43 20.26
N GLY A 272 -2.27 -7.51 19.37
CA GLY A 272 -2.99 -6.27 19.07
C GLY A 272 -4.38 -6.53 18.49
N LEU A 273 -4.50 -7.43 17.53
CA LEU A 273 -5.77 -7.81 16.92
C LEU A 273 -6.71 -8.47 17.93
N SER A 274 -6.19 -9.38 18.76
CA SER A 274 -6.98 -10.04 19.82
C SER A 274 -7.43 -9.05 20.91
N ALA A 275 -6.62 -8.05 21.24
CA ALA A 275 -6.94 -7.03 22.23
C ALA A 275 -7.83 -5.89 21.70
N SER A 276 -7.90 -5.72 20.38
CA SER A 276 -8.60 -4.59 19.78
C SER A 276 -10.11 -4.67 19.96
N THR A 277 -10.66 -3.65 20.61
CA THR A 277 -12.11 -3.43 20.76
C THR A 277 -12.69 -2.50 19.70
N ALA A 278 -11.92 -2.11 18.67
CA ALA A 278 -12.41 -1.30 17.57
C ALA A 278 -13.48 -2.05 16.77
N ALA A 279 -14.45 -1.31 16.25
CA ALA A 279 -15.44 -1.89 15.35
C ALA A 279 -14.76 -2.51 14.12
N TRP A 280 -13.79 -1.79 13.52
CA TRP A 280 -13.00 -2.23 12.38
C TRP A 280 -11.52 -2.35 12.73
N LYS A 281 -10.85 -3.39 12.24
CA LYS A 281 -9.39 -3.57 12.30
C LYS A 281 -8.87 -3.47 10.88
N ILE A 282 -7.90 -2.57 10.67
CA ILE A 282 -7.35 -2.32 9.33
C ILE A 282 -5.89 -2.73 9.34
N LEU A 283 -5.51 -3.68 8.49
CA LEU A 283 -4.13 -4.01 8.19
C LEU A 283 -3.65 -3.08 7.08
N GLY A 284 -2.74 -2.16 7.37
CA GLY A 284 -2.04 -1.36 6.37
C GLY A 284 -0.80 -2.12 5.94
N SER A 285 -0.92 -2.83 4.84
CA SER A 285 0.08 -3.73 4.27
C SER A 285 0.79 -3.03 3.12
N GLN A 286 2.11 -3.11 3.06
CA GLN A 286 2.84 -2.67 1.86
C GLN A 286 2.47 -3.60 0.71
N LEU A 287 2.45 -4.91 0.98
CA LEU A 287 2.29 -5.99 0.02
C LEU A 287 0.87 -6.55 0.02
N MET A 288 0.46 -7.10 -1.11
CA MET A 288 -0.83 -7.74 -1.25
C MET A 288 -0.93 -8.99 -0.36
N PHE A 289 -1.87 -8.98 0.59
CA PHE A 289 -2.11 -10.06 1.53
C PHE A 289 -2.94 -11.20 0.91
N ALA A 290 -3.95 -10.87 0.09
CA ALA A 290 -4.78 -11.84 -0.59
C ALA A 290 -3.97 -12.67 -1.60
N PRO A 291 -4.28 -13.96 -1.79
CA PRO A 291 -3.59 -14.79 -2.77
C PRO A 291 -3.90 -14.34 -4.20
N LEU A 292 -2.88 -14.36 -5.07
CA LEU A 292 -3.05 -14.08 -6.49
C LEU A 292 -2.39 -15.17 -7.33
N ARG A 293 -3.19 -16.07 -7.86
CA ARG A 293 -2.73 -17.15 -8.74
C ARG A 293 -2.94 -16.79 -10.21
N SER A 294 -2.02 -17.20 -11.06
CA SER A 294 -2.21 -17.26 -12.52
C SER A 294 -2.75 -18.62 -12.97
N GLN A 295 -2.63 -19.65 -12.13
CA GLN A 295 -3.17 -20.99 -12.38
C GLN A 295 -3.50 -21.70 -11.06
N ARG A 296 -4.70 -22.25 -10.97
CA ARG A 296 -5.10 -23.19 -9.92
C ARG A 296 -4.72 -24.60 -10.32
N TYR A 297 -4.21 -25.41 -9.39
CA TYR A 297 -3.97 -26.82 -9.64
C TYR A 297 -5.12 -27.67 -9.09
N PRO A 298 -5.66 -28.62 -9.88
CA PRO A 298 -6.62 -29.58 -9.38
C PRO A 298 -6.00 -30.53 -8.36
N ASP A 299 -6.84 -31.14 -7.52
CA ASP A 299 -6.43 -31.98 -6.39
C ASP A 299 -5.51 -33.16 -6.78
N GLU A 300 -5.69 -33.73 -7.98
CA GLU A 300 -4.85 -34.81 -8.48
C GLU A 300 -3.40 -34.39 -8.73
N ILE A 301 -3.19 -33.14 -9.15
CA ILE A 301 -1.84 -32.57 -9.33
C ILE A 301 -1.27 -32.13 -7.97
N ALA A 302 -2.08 -31.51 -7.13
CA ALA A 302 -1.70 -31.09 -5.80
C ALA A 302 -1.30 -32.27 -4.88
N ALA A 303 -1.86 -33.45 -5.13
CA ALA A 303 -1.56 -34.68 -4.39
C ALA A 303 -0.32 -35.45 -4.90
N ALA A 304 0.31 -35.05 -6.00
CA ALA A 304 1.42 -35.78 -6.62
C ALA A 304 2.78 -35.64 -5.86
N GLY A 305 2.85 -34.84 -4.79
CA GLY A 305 4.01 -34.69 -3.91
C GLY A 305 3.89 -35.49 -2.61
N ASP A 306 4.61 -35.10 -1.57
CA ASP A 306 4.61 -35.75 -0.24
C ASP A 306 3.30 -35.60 0.56
N GLY A 307 2.19 -35.35 -0.13
CA GLY A 307 0.84 -35.18 0.38
C GLY A 307 0.09 -34.06 -0.35
N PRO A 308 -1.24 -33.95 -0.18
CA PRO A 308 -2.03 -32.92 -0.83
C PRO A 308 -1.58 -31.51 -0.34
N GLN A 309 -1.03 -30.71 -1.26
CA GLN A 309 -0.73 -29.31 -0.99
C GLN A 309 -2.03 -28.51 -1.12
N ARG A 310 -2.52 -28.04 0.02
CA ARG A 310 -3.65 -27.14 0.08
C ARG A 310 -3.32 -25.83 -0.66
N ASN A 311 -4.24 -25.34 -1.47
CA ASN A 311 -4.11 -24.12 -2.25
C ASN A 311 -2.97 -24.16 -3.30
N ALA A 312 -2.67 -25.34 -3.87
CA ALA A 312 -1.63 -25.46 -4.88
C ALA A 312 -1.97 -24.70 -6.18
N GLY A 313 -0.94 -24.15 -6.83
CA GLY A 313 -1.11 -23.40 -8.06
C GLY A 313 0.17 -22.68 -8.51
N ARG A 314 0.05 -21.86 -9.55
CA ARG A 314 1.06 -20.86 -9.91
C ARG A 314 0.66 -19.52 -9.33
N TYR A 315 1.56 -18.92 -8.59
CA TYR A 315 1.37 -17.60 -7.95
C TYR A 315 2.09 -16.54 -8.74
N VAL A 316 1.45 -15.39 -8.91
CA VAL A 316 1.91 -14.32 -9.81
C VAL A 316 3.22 -13.71 -9.30
N ASN A 317 3.32 -13.42 -7.99
CA ASN A 317 4.49 -12.76 -7.42
C ASN A 317 4.80 -13.27 -6.01
N LEU A 318 5.99 -13.87 -5.84
CA LEU A 318 6.43 -14.41 -4.55
C LEU A 318 7.09 -13.38 -3.62
N ILE A 319 7.27 -12.13 -4.07
CA ILE A 319 7.66 -11.01 -3.20
C ILE A 319 6.50 -10.66 -2.26
N GLN A 320 5.26 -10.85 -2.72
CA GLN A 320 4.02 -10.67 -1.96
C GLN A 320 3.84 -11.78 -0.90
N TRP A 321 2.77 -11.74 -0.15
CA TRP A 321 2.42 -12.79 0.82
C TRP A 321 2.29 -14.19 0.21
N ASP A 322 2.22 -14.30 -1.11
CA ASP A 322 2.26 -15.57 -1.82
C ASP A 322 3.58 -16.35 -1.61
N GLY A 323 4.68 -15.65 -1.37
CA GLY A 323 5.95 -16.26 -0.99
C GLY A 323 6.05 -16.70 0.47
N TYR A 324 5.06 -16.40 1.31
CA TYR A 324 5.04 -16.60 2.76
C TYR A 324 3.73 -17.24 3.23
N GLN A 325 3.26 -18.23 2.48
CA GLN A 325 1.92 -18.81 2.65
C GLN A 325 1.70 -19.45 4.02
N ALA A 326 2.73 -20.00 4.65
CA ALA A 326 2.62 -20.60 5.98
C ALA A 326 2.25 -19.54 7.03
N GLU A 327 2.91 -18.39 7.03
CA GLU A 327 2.63 -17.30 7.96
C GLU A 327 1.30 -16.61 7.65
N ARG A 328 0.99 -16.36 6.36
CA ARG A 328 -0.34 -15.87 5.97
C ARG A 328 -1.46 -16.75 6.49
N ARG A 329 -1.32 -18.07 6.33
CA ARG A 329 -2.29 -19.04 6.85
C ARG A 329 -2.40 -18.97 8.38
N GLU A 330 -1.27 -18.90 9.10
CA GLU A 330 -1.25 -18.75 10.55
C GLU A 330 -2.05 -17.51 11.00
N LEU A 331 -1.91 -16.39 10.30
CA LEU A 331 -2.66 -15.16 10.61
C LEU A 331 -4.16 -15.31 10.33
N ILE A 332 -4.53 -15.88 9.18
CA ILE A 332 -5.93 -16.13 8.83
C ILE A 332 -6.60 -17.10 9.82
N GLU A 333 -5.90 -18.19 10.17
CA GLU A 333 -6.37 -19.16 11.16
C GLU A 333 -6.49 -18.55 12.57
N HIS A 334 -5.58 -17.65 12.94
CA HIS A 334 -5.67 -16.91 14.20
C HIS A 334 -6.91 -16.01 14.24
N LEU A 335 -7.16 -15.22 13.19
CA LEU A 335 -8.36 -14.38 13.10
C LEU A 335 -9.64 -15.20 13.25
N HIS A 336 -9.71 -16.32 12.55
CA HIS A 336 -10.86 -17.21 12.59
C HIS A 336 -11.04 -17.88 13.96
N ALA A 337 -9.98 -18.44 14.53
CA ALA A 337 -10.03 -19.18 15.79
C ALA A 337 -10.39 -18.30 16.99
N GLU A 338 -9.89 -17.04 17.01
CA GLU A 338 -10.19 -16.07 18.06
C GLU A 338 -11.51 -15.32 17.81
N GLY A 339 -12.21 -15.58 16.70
CA GLY A 339 -13.45 -14.89 16.32
C GLY A 339 -13.25 -13.41 16.06
N ILE A 340 -12.08 -13.00 15.56
CA ILE A 340 -11.75 -11.61 15.23
C ILE A 340 -12.39 -11.26 13.90
N ALA A 341 -13.49 -10.55 13.95
CA ALA A 341 -14.26 -10.12 12.78
C ALA A 341 -13.98 -8.66 12.40
N ASP A 342 -14.56 -8.23 11.27
CA ASP A 342 -14.50 -6.87 10.75
C ASP A 342 -13.05 -6.42 10.48
N VAL A 343 -12.28 -7.32 9.87
CA VAL A 343 -10.89 -7.08 9.46
C VAL A 343 -10.84 -6.70 7.99
N LEU A 344 -10.20 -5.58 7.71
CA LEU A 344 -9.90 -5.11 6.36
C LEU A 344 -8.38 -5.10 6.17
N ALA A 345 -7.92 -5.43 4.98
CA ALA A 345 -6.55 -5.14 4.55
C ALA A 345 -6.58 -4.05 3.47
N ILE A 346 -5.62 -3.15 3.51
CA ILE A 346 -5.32 -2.21 2.43
C ILE A 346 -3.89 -2.45 2.00
N ALA A 347 -3.67 -2.58 0.70
CA ALA A 347 -2.38 -2.99 0.15
C ALA A 347 -1.91 -2.06 -0.98
N GLY A 348 -0.57 -2.01 -1.18
CA GLY A 348 0.12 -1.28 -2.24
C GLY A 348 0.94 -2.18 -3.16
N ASP A 349 2.08 -1.71 -3.64
CA ASP A 349 3.17 -2.39 -4.39
C ASP A 349 2.79 -2.93 -5.77
N THR A 350 1.61 -3.49 -5.94
CA THR A 350 1.24 -4.28 -7.13
C THR A 350 0.93 -3.45 -8.39
N HIS A 351 0.77 -2.14 -8.27
CA HIS A 351 0.45 -1.18 -9.34
C HIS A 351 -0.84 -1.52 -10.12
N PHE A 352 -1.79 -2.18 -9.49
CA PHE A 352 -3.11 -2.45 -10.04
C PHE A 352 -4.16 -2.53 -8.92
N TRP A 353 -5.41 -2.33 -9.30
CA TRP A 353 -6.53 -2.41 -8.38
C TRP A 353 -7.00 -3.84 -8.17
N THR A 354 -7.20 -4.22 -6.92
CA THR A 354 -7.88 -5.47 -6.56
C THR A 354 -8.88 -5.26 -5.44
N THR A 355 -9.92 -6.08 -5.43
CA THR A 355 -10.77 -6.27 -4.26
C THR A 355 -10.93 -7.76 -4.05
N SER A 356 -10.62 -8.24 -2.87
CA SER A 356 -10.58 -9.68 -2.57
C SER A 356 -11.31 -10.01 -1.28
N GLU A 357 -12.07 -11.10 -1.30
CA GLU A 357 -12.58 -11.78 -0.11
C GLU A 357 -11.60 -12.90 0.25
N VAL A 358 -11.04 -12.90 1.45
CA VAL A 358 -10.04 -13.88 1.85
C VAL A 358 -10.68 -14.96 2.72
N PRO A 359 -10.89 -16.16 2.19
CA PRO A 359 -11.42 -17.29 2.94
C PRO A 359 -10.33 -18.02 3.74
N LEU A 360 -10.74 -18.86 4.65
CA LEU A 360 -9.86 -19.75 5.40
C LEU A 360 -9.18 -20.80 4.48
N ASP A 361 -9.84 -21.16 3.38
CA ASP A 361 -9.33 -22.04 2.31
C ASP A 361 -9.70 -21.47 0.95
N TYR A 362 -8.71 -21.25 0.08
CA TYR A 362 -8.91 -20.59 -1.22
C TYR A 362 -9.50 -21.52 -2.29
N ASP A 363 -9.51 -22.82 -2.04
CA ASP A 363 -10.03 -23.85 -2.97
C ASP A 363 -11.39 -24.39 -2.55
N ASP A 364 -11.82 -24.09 -1.32
CA ASP A 364 -13.12 -24.49 -0.79
C ASP A 364 -14.14 -23.34 -0.98
N PRO A 365 -15.17 -23.52 -1.84
CA PRO A 365 -16.21 -22.51 -2.04
C PRO A 365 -17.02 -22.20 -0.78
N ASP A 366 -17.10 -23.15 0.16
CA ASP A 366 -17.86 -23.04 1.40
C ASP A 366 -17.02 -22.59 2.59
N ALA A 367 -15.70 -22.37 2.39
CA ALA A 367 -14.83 -21.92 3.45
C ALA A 367 -15.28 -20.57 4.03
N PRO A 368 -15.26 -20.41 5.37
CA PRO A 368 -15.55 -19.13 6.01
C PRO A 368 -14.67 -18.00 5.47
N LEU A 369 -15.29 -16.86 5.14
CA LEU A 369 -14.58 -15.63 4.82
C LEU A 369 -14.05 -15.00 6.11
N VAL A 370 -12.81 -14.51 6.10
CA VAL A 370 -12.11 -14.03 7.30
C VAL A 370 -11.86 -12.53 7.24
N LEU A 371 -11.45 -12.02 6.08
CA LEU A 371 -11.21 -10.59 5.87
C LEU A 371 -11.47 -10.17 4.42
N VAL A 372 -11.55 -8.86 4.20
CA VAL A 372 -11.60 -8.25 2.86
C VAL A 372 -10.34 -7.45 2.64
N GLU A 373 -9.74 -7.57 1.45
CA GLU A 373 -8.63 -6.74 1.02
C GLU A 373 -9.03 -5.80 -0.11
N PHE A 374 -8.53 -4.56 -0.02
CA PHE A 374 -8.59 -3.54 -1.06
C PHE A 374 -7.16 -3.18 -1.47
N GLY A 375 -6.71 -3.70 -2.62
CA GLY A 375 -5.42 -3.37 -3.21
C GLY A 375 -5.52 -2.07 -4.02
N GLY A 376 -4.64 -1.11 -3.71
CA GLY A 376 -4.51 0.15 -4.42
C GLY A 376 -3.60 0.01 -5.63
N SER A 377 -3.92 0.71 -6.73
CA SER A 377 -2.98 0.91 -7.83
C SER A 377 -1.95 1.98 -7.46
N SER A 378 -0.92 2.12 -8.29
CA SER A 378 0.10 3.16 -8.14
C SER A 378 -0.48 4.56 -8.40
N ILE A 379 0.11 5.59 -7.76
CA ILE A 379 -0.18 6.99 -8.11
C ILE A 379 0.29 7.30 -9.54
N THR A 380 1.51 6.88 -9.87
CA THR A 380 2.12 7.14 -11.19
C THR A 380 3.06 6.04 -11.66
N SER A 381 3.56 5.19 -10.79
CA SER A 381 4.49 4.13 -11.16
C SER A 381 3.85 3.21 -12.21
N ALA A 382 4.61 2.82 -13.24
CA ALA A 382 4.08 2.03 -14.36
C ALA A 382 3.28 0.83 -13.89
N ASN A 383 2.05 0.69 -14.37
CA ASN A 383 1.15 -0.40 -14.04
C ASN A 383 1.39 -1.65 -14.91
N ALA A 384 0.70 -2.75 -14.62
CA ALA A 384 0.89 -4.00 -15.35
C ALA A 384 0.59 -3.88 -16.86
N GLY A 385 -0.36 -3.01 -17.26
CA GLY A 385 -0.66 -2.74 -18.65
C GLY A 385 0.46 -1.96 -19.38
N GLU A 386 1.19 -1.11 -18.67
CA GLU A 386 2.32 -0.32 -19.20
C GLU A 386 3.63 -1.11 -19.20
N MET A 387 3.84 -2.00 -18.23
CA MET A 387 5.03 -2.85 -18.13
C MET A 387 5.02 -4.05 -19.08
N THR A 388 3.86 -4.42 -19.61
CA THR A 388 3.72 -5.56 -20.51
C THR A 388 3.11 -5.06 -21.82
N ASP A 389 3.58 -5.55 -22.96
CA ASP A 389 2.94 -5.30 -24.26
C ASP A 389 1.58 -6.05 -24.41
N LEU A 390 1.01 -6.53 -23.30
CA LEU A 390 -0.25 -7.25 -23.30
C LEU A 390 -1.42 -6.27 -23.09
N PRO A 391 -2.57 -6.49 -23.75
CA PRO A 391 -3.80 -5.76 -23.47
C PRO A 391 -4.28 -6.08 -22.04
N GLY A 392 -3.83 -5.28 -21.05
CA GLY A 392 -3.95 -5.55 -19.63
C GLY A 392 -5.26 -6.19 -19.18
N ASN A 393 -6.36 -5.43 -19.21
CA ASN A 393 -7.66 -5.93 -18.75
C ASN A 393 -8.26 -7.05 -19.61
N ASP A 394 -7.91 -7.14 -20.90
CA ASP A 394 -8.48 -8.13 -21.79
C ASP A 394 -7.75 -9.49 -21.73
N VAL A 395 -6.51 -9.51 -21.26
CA VAL A 395 -5.67 -10.72 -21.20
C VAL A 395 -5.36 -11.10 -19.76
N ILE A 396 -4.83 -10.19 -18.94
CA ILE A 396 -4.37 -10.50 -17.58
C ILE A 396 -5.57 -10.82 -16.68
N ARG A 397 -6.57 -9.94 -16.65
CA ARG A 397 -7.73 -10.07 -15.76
C ARG A 397 -8.48 -11.40 -15.93
N PRO A 398 -8.84 -11.87 -17.16
CA PRO A 398 -9.52 -13.15 -17.30
C PRO A 398 -8.75 -14.34 -16.74
N VAL A 399 -7.43 -14.43 -17.04
CA VAL A 399 -6.57 -15.51 -16.56
C VAL A 399 -6.51 -15.54 -15.04
N VAL A 400 -6.26 -14.40 -14.42
CA VAL A 400 -6.16 -14.27 -12.97
C VAL A 400 -7.52 -14.52 -12.30
N SER A 401 -8.61 -14.01 -12.88
CA SER A 401 -9.96 -14.21 -12.34
C SER A 401 -10.37 -15.68 -12.34
N GLU A 402 -10.07 -16.43 -13.41
CA GLU A 402 -10.33 -17.87 -13.50
C GLU A 402 -9.55 -18.66 -12.45
N ALA A 403 -8.31 -18.26 -12.15
CA ALA A 403 -7.47 -18.94 -11.17
C ALA A 403 -7.85 -18.59 -9.71
N ASN A 404 -8.66 -17.56 -9.46
CA ASN A 404 -9.01 -17.06 -8.13
C ASN A 404 -10.53 -16.87 -7.92
N PRO A 405 -11.38 -17.86 -8.27
CA PRO A 405 -12.84 -17.68 -8.31
C PRO A 405 -13.45 -17.44 -6.93
N TYR A 406 -12.82 -17.92 -5.85
CA TYR A 406 -13.34 -17.81 -4.49
C TYR A 406 -12.75 -16.65 -3.68
N THR A 407 -11.75 -15.94 -4.25
CA THR A 407 -11.06 -14.83 -3.57
C THR A 407 -11.25 -13.51 -4.28
N LEU A 408 -10.93 -13.42 -5.57
CA LEU A 408 -10.94 -12.17 -6.32
C LEU A 408 -12.37 -11.72 -6.66
N ARG A 409 -12.70 -10.44 -6.37
CA ARG A 409 -14.00 -9.81 -6.66
C ARG A 409 -13.91 -8.70 -7.68
N PHE A 410 -12.74 -8.07 -7.81
CA PHE A 410 -12.49 -7.03 -8.79
C PHE A 410 -11.00 -6.99 -9.11
N MET A 411 -10.67 -6.67 -10.36
CA MET A 411 -9.31 -6.39 -10.82
C MET A 411 -9.33 -5.41 -11.99
N GLU A 412 -8.43 -4.42 -11.94
CA GLU A 412 -8.18 -3.49 -13.02
C GLU A 412 -6.68 -3.16 -13.03
N VAL A 413 -6.01 -3.27 -14.19
CA VAL A 413 -4.54 -3.32 -14.28
C VAL A 413 -3.94 -2.22 -15.16
N THR A 414 -4.75 -1.23 -15.59
CA THR A 414 -4.34 -0.22 -16.56
C THR A 414 -4.45 1.22 -16.09
N THR A 415 -5.04 1.45 -14.90
CA THR A 415 -5.27 2.80 -14.38
C THR A 415 -4.50 3.06 -13.09
N HIS A 416 -4.24 4.33 -12.83
CA HIS A 416 -3.56 4.85 -11.65
C HIS A 416 -4.52 5.52 -10.69
N GLY A 417 -4.10 5.78 -9.46
CA GLY A 417 -4.90 6.59 -8.55
C GLY A 417 -4.72 6.28 -7.07
N TRP A 418 -5.72 6.65 -6.29
CA TRP A 418 -5.77 6.48 -4.84
C TRP A 418 -7.14 5.96 -4.40
N ALA A 419 -7.22 5.41 -3.20
CA ALA A 419 -8.48 4.89 -2.67
C ALA A 419 -8.96 5.67 -1.45
N ARG A 420 -10.28 5.88 -1.38
CA ARG A 420 -10.97 6.46 -0.22
C ARG A 420 -11.77 5.40 0.51
N ILE A 421 -11.57 5.28 1.81
CA ILE A 421 -12.36 4.45 2.71
C ILE A 421 -13.21 5.38 3.58
N GLU A 422 -14.49 5.08 3.69
CA GLU A 422 -15.38 5.67 4.69
C GLU A 422 -15.90 4.57 5.61
N LEU A 423 -15.65 4.71 6.90
CA LEU A 423 -16.04 3.77 7.94
C LEU A 423 -17.16 4.37 8.79
N THR A 424 -18.17 3.56 9.08
CA THR A 424 -19.20 3.80 10.07
C THR A 424 -19.32 2.60 11.00
N ALA A 425 -20.16 2.68 12.04
CA ALA A 425 -20.36 1.56 12.95
C ALA A 425 -20.92 0.30 12.24
N ASP A 426 -21.65 0.48 11.15
CA ASP A 426 -22.40 -0.59 10.50
C ASP A 426 -21.78 -1.03 9.16
N ARG A 427 -20.94 -0.20 8.54
CA ARG A 427 -20.46 -0.42 7.19
C ARG A 427 -19.15 0.29 6.88
N THR A 428 -18.36 -0.32 6.02
CA THR A 428 -17.24 0.29 5.31
C THR A 428 -17.63 0.50 3.85
N ALA A 429 -17.36 1.70 3.31
CA ALA A 429 -17.49 2.02 1.88
C ALA A 429 -16.12 2.41 1.32
N VAL A 430 -15.76 1.85 0.16
CA VAL A 430 -14.47 2.09 -0.50
C VAL A 430 -14.71 2.61 -1.91
N GLN A 431 -13.95 3.61 -2.34
CA GLN A 431 -13.93 4.12 -3.70
C GLN A 431 -12.53 4.10 -4.26
N TYR A 432 -12.35 3.51 -5.42
CA TYR A 432 -11.14 3.66 -6.24
C TYR A 432 -11.31 4.89 -7.13
N ARG A 433 -10.38 5.84 -7.00
CA ARG A 433 -10.43 7.14 -7.66
C ARG A 433 -9.25 7.24 -8.62
N THR A 434 -9.56 7.41 -9.91
CA THR A 434 -8.56 7.41 -10.96
C THR A 434 -8.60 8.71 -11.76
N PRO A 435 -7.47 9.38 -12.00
CA PRO A 435 -7.39 10.43 -13.01
C PRO A 435 -7.57 9.80 -14.41
N VAL A 436 -8.17 10.53 -15.32
CA VAL A 436 -8.34 10.11 -16.73
C VAL A 436 -6.97 9.88 -17.38
N THR A 437 -5.97 10.68 -16.99
CA THR A 437 -4.57 10.51 -17.40
C THR A 437 -3.63 11.07 -16.34
N ILE A 438 -2.46 10.44 -16.21
CA ILE A 438 -1.33 10.96 -15.43
C ILE A 438 -0.27 11.65 -16.31
N ARG A 439 -0.47 11.68 -17.63
CA ARG A 439 0.50 12.22 -18.59
C ARG A 439 0.34 13.73 -18.85
N GLU A 440 -0.65 14.34 -18.24
CA GLU A 440 -0.92 15.79 -18.30
C GLU A 440 -0.91 16.37 -16.88
N ALA A 441 -0.45 17.61 -16.74
CA ALA A 441 -0.33 18.28 -15.43
C ALA A 441 -1.70 18.52 -14.74
N THR A 442 -2.79 18.42 -15.48
CA THR A 442 -4.15 18.49 -14.94
C THR A 442 -5.03 17.43 -15.61
N SER A 443 -5.80 16.71 -14.80
CA SER A 443 -6.70 15.67 -15.29
C SER A 443 -7.93 15.59 -14.39
N PRO A 444 -9.13 15.43 -14.94
CA PRO A 444 -10.29 15.12 -14.12
C PRO A 444 -10.15 13.72 -13.52
N THR A 445 -10.65 13.56 -12.30
CA THR A 445 -10.69 12.27 -11.59
C THR A 445 -12.12 11.72 -11.61
N VAL A 446 -12.24 10.41 -11.80
CA VAL A 446 -13.50 9.67 -11.77
C VAL A 446 -13.46 8.58 -10.69
N VAL A 447 -14.63 8.13 -10.25
CA VAL A 447 -14.75 6.92 -9.45
C VAL A 447 -14.76 5.73 -10.41
N LEU A 448 -13.67 4.96 -10.40
CA LEU A 448 -13.51 3.75 -11.21
C LEU A 448 -14.46 2.65 -10.73
N ALA A 449 -14.44 2.40 -9.44
CA ALA A 449 -15.31 1.42 -8.80
C ALA A 449 -15.58 1.83 -7.33
N ALA A 450 -16.71 1.38 -6.80
CA ALA A 450 -17.03 1.54 -5.39
C ALA A 450 -17.61 0.25 -4.81
N PHE A 451 -17.26 0.00 -3.54
CA PHE A 451 -17.60 -1.22 -2.82
C PHE A 451 -18.11 -0.91 -1.43
N GLU A 452 -18.87 -1.84 -0.87
CA GLU A 452 -19.31 -1.82 0.51
C GLU A 452 -19.10 -3.18 1.17
N VAL A 453 -18.77 -3.15 2.46
CA VAL A 453 -18.69 -4.30 3.35
C VAL A 453 -19.55 -3.99 4.56
N ASP A 454 -20.59 -4.78 4.82
CA ASP A 454 -21.43 -4.63 6.00
C ASP A 454 -20.72 -5.24 7.22
N ARG A 455 -20.85 -4.60 8.37
CA ARG A 455 -20.24 -5.09 9.61
C ARG A 455 -20.72 -6.49 9.96
N GLY A 456 -19.83 -7.32 10.50
CA GLY A 456 -20.09 -8.73 10.82
C GLY A 456 -20.05 -9.63 9.60
N THR A 457 -19.64 -9.10 8.44
CA THR A 457 -19.42 -9.88 7.23
C THR A 457 -18.00 -9.67 6.69
N ALA A 458 -17.51 -10.61 5.89
CA ALA A 458 -16.32 -10.42 5.07
C ALA A 458 -16.67 -10.55 3.58
N THR A 459 -17.86 -10.05 3.22
CA THR A 459 -18.40 -10.10 1.85
C THR A 459 -18.48 -8.71 1.27
N VAL A 460 -18.00 -8.59 0.02
CA VAL A 460 -17.98 -7.33 -0.72
C VAL A 460 -19.19 -7.23 -1.64
N ARG A 461 -19.78 -6.04 -1.69
CA ARG A 461 -20.79 -5.66 -2.68
C ARG A 461 -20.30 -4.46 -3.48
N GLN A 462 -20.24 -4.58 -4.80
CA GLN A 462 -19.95 -3.44 -5.66
C GLN A 462 -21.17 -2.52 -5.75
N THR A 463 -20.97 -1.21 -5.60
CA THR A 463 -22.03 -0.19 -5.62
C THR A 463 -21.91 0.76 -6.78
N ALA A 464 -20.74 0.87 -7.42
CA ALA A 464 -20.53 1.64 -8.64
C ALA A 464 -19.37 1.05 -9.46
N GLY A 465 -19.33 1.39 -10.76
CA GLY A 465 -18.37 0.88 -11.73
C GLY A 465 -18.77 -0.48 -12.30
N ASP A 466 -17.92 -1.02 -13.17
CA ASP A 466 -18.12 -2.30 -13.85
C ASP A 466 -17.05 -3.31 -13.42
N GLY A 467 -17.20 -4.57 -13.80
CA GLY A 467 -16.17 -5.60 -13.66
C GLY A 467 -16.17 -6.39 -12.36
N PHE A 468 -17.29 -6.38 -11.61
CA PHE A 468 -17.44 -7.24 -10.44
C PHE A 468 -17.44 -8.71 -10.82
N LEU A 469 -16.66 -9.51 -10.07
CA LEU A 469 -16.52 -10.94 -10.25
C LEU A 469 -17.37 -11.63 -9.18
N ALA A 470 -18.52 -12.17 -9.59
CA ALA A 470 -19.39 -12.90 -8.67
C ALA A 470 -18.68 -14.17 -8.17
N ARG A 471 -18.85 -14.50 -6.88
CA ARG A 471 -18.38 -15.77 -6.34
C ARG A 471 -19.21 -16.89 -6.93
N PRO A 472 -18.60 -17.95 -7.53
CA PRO A 472 -19.36 -19.10 -8.02
C PRO A 472 -20.13 -19.78 -6.88
N ALA A 473 -21.32 -20.30 -7.18
CA ALA A 473 -22.04 -21.15 -6.25
C ALA A 473 -21.31 -22.51 -6.08
N ALA A 474 -21.40 -23.11 -4.90
CA ALA A 474 -20.75 -24.38 -4.58
C ALA A 474 -21.07 -25.53 -5.56
N ASP A 475 -22.25 -25.49 -6.19
CA ASP A 475 -22.72 -26.54 -7.12
C ASP A 475 -22.26 -26.35 -8.58
N GLU A 476 -21.60 -25.24 -8.95
CA GLU A 476 -21.22 -24.94 -10.34
C GLU A 476 -19.82 -25.43 -10.73
N THR A 477 -19.10 -26.12 -9.85
CA THR A 477 -17.69 -26.54 -10.05
C THR A 477 -17.52 -27.89 -10.78
N THR A 478 -18.43 -28.28 -11.66
CA THR A 478 -18.20 -29.46 -12.50
C THR A 478 -18.45 -29.14 -13.97
N THR A 479 -17.44 -28.63 -14.63
CA THR A 479 -16.97 -29.06 -15.97
C THR A 479 -15.83 -28.20 -16.43
N THR A 480 -14.62 -28.55 -16.06
CA THR A 480 -13.44 -28.13 -16.84
C THR A 480 -13.54 -28.85 -18.18
N THR A 481 -14.04 -28.17 -19.19
CA THR A 481 -13.81 -28.55 -20.57
C THR A 481 -12.31 -28.49 -20.81
N ALA A 482 -11.70 -29.66 -21.00
CA ALA A 482 -10.29 -29.75 -21.37
C ALA A 482 -10.03 -28.85 -22.59
N VAL A 483 -9.16 -27.85 -22.41
CA VAL A 483 -8.65 -27.06 -23.52
C VAL A 483 -7.94 -28.04 -24.45
N PRO A 484 -8.28 -28.08 -25.76
CA PRO A 484 -7.58 -28.96 -26.69
C PRO A 484 -6.10 -28.58 -26.72
N ALA A 485 -5.23 -29.54 -26.57
CA ALA A 485 -3.79 -29.36 -26.67
C ALA A 485 -3.46 -28.63 -27.99
N ALA A 486 -2.83 -27.46 -27.90
CA ALA A 486 -2.34 -26.74 -29.05
C ALA A 486 -1.32 -27.61 -29.81
N PRO A 487 -1.34 -27.65 -31.14
CA PRO A 487 -0.39 -28.42 -31.92
C PRO A 487 1.03 -27.91 -31.65
N ALA A 488 1.96 -28.84 -31.42
CA ALA A 488 3.37 -28.54 -31.22
C ALA A 488 3.91 -27.64 -32.35
N ARG A 489 4.29 -26.43 -32.01
CA ARG A 489 5.00 -25.53 -32.92
C ARG A 489 6.48 -25.86 -32.85
N GLU A 490 7.09 -26.14 -33.99
CA GLU A 490 8.54 -26.25 -34.12
C GLU A 490 9.23 -24.98 -33.62
N ALA A 491 10.26 -25.15 -32.81
CA ALA A 491 11.03 -24.08 -32.22
C ALA A 491 11.72 -23.27 -33.34
N ALA A 492 11.39 -21.98 -33.43
CA ALA A 492 12.17 -21.01 -34.18
C ALA A 492 13.50 -20.70 -33.46
N PRO A 493 14.60 -20.44 -34.16
CA PRO A 493 15.87 -20.15 -33.53
C PRO A 493 15.81 -18.85 -32.74
N ALA A 494 16.41 -18.88 -31.54
CA ALA A 494 16.49 -17.76 -30.61
C ALA A 494 17.18 -16.55 -31.25
N VAL A 495 16.51 -15.41 -31.27
CA VAL A 495 17.12 -14.09 -31.54
C VAL A 495 17.62 -13.54 -30.20
N PRO A 496 18.86 -13.05 -30.10
CA PRO A 496 19.35 -12.47 -28.85
C PRO A 496 18.60 -11.15 -28.58
N VAL A 497 17.87 -11.09 -27.48
CA VAL A 497 17.31 -9.84 -26.97
C VAL A 497 18.40 -9.14 -26.18
N ALA A 498 18.74 -7.92 -26.59
CA ALA A 498 19.64 -7.05 -25.86
C ALA A 498 18.98 -6.59 -24.55
N GLY A 499 19.69 -6.77 -23.46
CA GLY A 499 19.59 -6.10 -22.18
C GLY A 499 18.17 -5.81 -21.65
N ALA A 500 17.57 -6.78 -20.95
CA ALA A 500 16.48 -6.46 -20.03
C ALA A 500 17.11 -5.74 -18.81
N ALA A 501 16.64 -4.54 -18.52
CA ALA A 501 16.89 -3.90 -17.25
C ALA A 501 16.16 -4.71 -16.17
N ASP A 502 16.87 -5.05 -15.09
CA ASP A 502 16.32 -5.73 -13.93
C ASP A 502 15.26 -4.83 -13.27
N TYR A 503 13.99 -5.15 -13.48
CA TYR A 503 12.87 -4.60 -12.71
C TYR A 503 12.46 -5.63 -11.68
N THR A 504 13.09 -5.56 -10.51
CA THR A 504 12.57 -6.20 -9.29
C THR A 504 11.81 -5.14 -8.51
N GLY A 505 10.53 -5.06 -8.71
CA GLY A 505 9.55 -4.32 -7.88
C GLY A 505 8.63 -5.29 -7.22
#